data_e75afd48493b80efcfd910481cf4d492
#
_entry.id   e75afd48493b80efcfd910481cf4d492
#
_cell.length_a   1.000
_cell.length_b   1.000
_cell.length_c   1.000
_cell.angle_alpha   90.00
_cell.angle_beta   90.00
_cell.angle_gamma   90.00
#
_symmetry.space_group_name_H-M   'P 1'
#
loop_
_entity.id
_entity.type
_entity.pdbx_description
1 polymer ?
#
loop_
_entity_poly.entity_id
_entity_poly.type
_entity_poly.pdbx_seq_one_letter_code
_entity_poly.pdbx_strand_id
1 'polypeptide(L)'
;MQIPKSFKLGNQLYTVHFTQAMPGRGHMGEVDYNLRQITIARSSNLTGRSFKSEEIDDTFWHEVTHAILKDMGHKLWSNERFVTRFARRLTEVVNTAKL
;
A
#
# COMPACT_ATOMS: atom_id res chain seq x y z
N MET A 1 12.61 1.79 -2.83
CA MET A 1 12.80 0.51 -2.11
C MET A 1 12.40 -0.67 -2.97
N GLN A 2 12.79 -1.86 -2.58
CA GLN A 2 12.29 -3.07 -3.22
C GLN A 2 11.03 -3.53 -2.50
N ILE A 3 9.92 -3.72 -3.26
CA ILE A 3 8.64 -4.16 -2.68
C ILE A 3 8.74 -5.64 -2.33
N PRO A 4 8.46 -6.05 -1.09
CA PRO A 4 8.50 -7.46 -0.72
C PRO A 4 7.35 -8.23 -1.34
N LYS A 5 7.55 -9.54 -1.53
CA LYS A 5 6.50 -10.42 -2.02
C LYS A 5 5.52 -10.83 -0.92
N SER A 6 5.96 -10.76 0.31
CA SER A 6 5.13 -11.11 1.47
C SER A 6 5.72 -10.50 2.74
N PHE A 7 4.90 -10.45 3.77
CA PHE A 7 5.33 -10.04 5.11
C PHE A 7 4.35 -10.62 6.12
N LYS A 8 4.77 -10.67 7.38
CA LYS A 8 3.90 -11.11 8.47
C LYS A 8 3.40 -9.93 9.27
N LEU A 9 2.16 -10.01 9.70
CA LEU A 9 1.53 -9.01 10.54
C LEU A 9 0.63 -9.75 11.52
N GLY A 10 0.93 -9.67 12.82
CA GLY A 10 0.16 -10.37 13.84
C GLY A 10 0.08 -11.88 13.60
N ASN A 11 1.18 -12.53 13.21
CA ASN A 11 1.25 -13.95 12.85
C ASN A 11 0.47 -14.32 11.58
N GLN A 12 -0.10 -13.34 10.88
CA GLN A 12 -0.81 -13.56 9.62
C GLN A 12 0.12 -13.24 8.46
N LEU A 13 0.16 -14.11 7.46
CA LEU A 13 0.95 -13.86 6.25
C LEU A 13 0.13 -13.04 5.27
N TYR A 14 0.69 -11.89 4.88
CA TYR A 14 0.16 -11.07 3.78
C TYR A 14 1.02 -11.29 2.55
N THR A 15 0.38 -11.37 1.38
CA THR A 15 1.07 -11.45 0.10
C THR A 15 0.86 -10.17 -0.70
N VAL A 16 1.85 -9.82 -1.52
CA VAL A 16 1.84 -8.58 -2.31
C VAL A 16 1.85 -8.94 -3.78
N HIS A 17 0.90 -8.39 -4.53
CA HIS A 17 0.69 -8.68 -5.93
C HIS A 17 0.67 -7.39 -6.73
N PHE A 18 1.11 -7.47 -7.98
CA PHE A 18 1.02 -6.36 -8.92
C PHE A 18 -0.02 -6.66 -9.97
N THR A 19 -0.72 -5.62 -10.41
CA THR A 19 -1.62 -5.67 -11.56
C THR A 19 -1.30 -4.49 -12.49
N GLN A 20 -1.69 -4.60 -13.76
CA GLN A 20 -1.43 -3.52 -14.70
C GLN A 20 -2.17 -2.25 -14.30
N ALA A 21 -3.46 -2.36 -13.98
CA ALA A 21 -4.27 -1.24 -13.51
C ALA A 21 -5.37 -1.76 -12.60
N MET A 22 -5.77 -0.94 -11.61
CA MET A 22 -6.86 -1.28 -10.71
C MET A 22 -8.21 -0.92 -11.33
N PRO A 23 -9.26 -1.73 -11.11
CA PRO A 23 -10.61 -1.30 -11.42
C PRO A 23 -11.01 -0.14 -10.48
N GLY A 24 -11.90 0.71 -10.95
CA GLY A 24 -12.35 1.87 -10.16
C GLY A 24 -11.52 3.12 -10.42
N ARG A 25 -12.11 4.28 -10.13
CA ARG A 25 -11.49 5.58 -10.49
C ARG A 25 -10.36 5.93 -9.54
N GLY A 26 -9.19 6.16 -10.10
CA GLY A 26 -8.06 6.71 -9.39
C GLY A 26 -7.46 5.79 -8.33
N HIS A 27 -7.83 4.52 -8.31
CA HIS A 27 -7.27 3.57 -7.37
C HIS A 27 -5.86 3.16 -7.82
N MET A 28 -4.93 3.19 -6.88
CA MET A 28 -3.53 2.79 -7.12
C MET A 28 -3.23 1.44 -6.46
N GLY A 29 -4.01 1.04 -5.47
CA GLY A 29 -3.85 -0.22 -4.78
C GLY A 29 -5.04 -0.53 -3.89
N GLU A 30 -5.02 -1.73 -3.32
CA GLU A 30 -6.04 -2.15 -2.36
C GLU A 30 -5.48 -3.21 -1.42
N VAL A 31 -6.13 -3.37 -0.27
CA VAL A 31 -5.89 -4.49 0.63
C VAL A 31 -7.18 -5.28 0.80
N ASP A 32 -7.08 -6.60 0.62
CA ASP A 32 -8.15 -7.52 0.93
C ASP A 32 -7.83 -8.16 2.28
N TYR A 33 -8.58 -7.78 3.30
CA TYR A 33 -8.31 -8.24 4.67
C TYR A 33 -8.65 -9.72 4.87
N ASN A 34 -9.62 -10.23 4.12
CA ASN A 34 -10.01 -11.64 4.23
C ASN A 34 -8.97 -12.57 3.63
N LEU A 35 -8.46 -12.22 2.46
CA LEU A 35 -7.43 -12.99 1.78
C LEU A 35 -6.03 -12.59 2.22
N ARG A 36 -5.90 -11.51 2.96
CA ARG A 36 -4.60 -10.93 3.38
C ARG A 36 -3.69 -10.72 2.18
N GLN A 37 -4.22 -9.97 1.21
CA GLN A 37 -3.52 -9.65 -0.03
C GLN A 37 -3.48 -8.14 -0.25
N ILE A 38 -2.32 -7.64 -0.63
CA ILE A 38 -2.15 -6.28 -1.09
C ILE A 38 -1.94 -6.35 -2.60
N THR A 39 -2.70 -5.56 -3.36
CA THR A 39 -2.53 -5.44 -4.80
C THR A 39 -2.13 -4.01 -5.14
N ILE A 40 -1.11 -3.87 -5.98
CA ILE A 40 -0.56 -2.58 -6.38
C ILE A 40 -0.65 -2.46 -7.91
N ALA A 41 -1.22 -1.36 -8.38
CA ALA A 41 -1.30 -1.08 -9.81
C ALA A 41 0.02 -0.53 -10.33
N ARG A 42 0.42 -0.92 -11.53
CA ARG A 42 1.61 -0.39 -12.20
C ARG A 42 1.32 0.86 -13.01
N SER A 43 0.04 1.08 -13.38
CA SER A 43 -0.34 2.25 -14.17
C SER A 43 -1.73 2.73 -13.80
N SER A 44 -2.01 3.99 -14.18
CA SER A 44 -3.31 4.62 -13.96
C SER A 44 -4.36 4.03 -14.91
N ASN A 45 -5.52 3.65 -14.37
CA ASN A 45 -6.64 3.23 -15.18
C ASN A 45 -7.39 4.40 -15.82
N LEU A 46 -7.04 5.64 -15.45
CA LEU A 46 -7.65 6.84 -16.03
C LEU A 46 -6.89 7.32 -17.26
N THR A 47 -5.55 7.25 -17.24
CA THR A 47 -4.69 7.84 -18.27
C THR A 47 -3.79 6.83 -18.94
N GLY A 48 -3.64 5.62 -18.39
CA GLY A 48 -2.67 4.63 -18.86
C GLY A 48 -1.23 4.96 -18.47
N ARG A 49 -1.00 6.07 -17.75
CA ARG A 49 0.34 6.48 -17.35
C ARG A 49 0.94 5.48 -16.36
N SER A 50 2.17 5.07 -16.59
CA SER A 50 2.90 4.21 -15.64
C SER A 50 3.22 4.99 -14.38
N PHE A 51 3.01 4.36 -13.23
CA PHE A 51 3.38 4.96 -11.95
C PHE A 51 4.89 4.91 -11.76
N LYS A 52 5.43 5.97 -11.16
CA LYS A 52 6.84 6.05 -10.81
C LYS A 52 7.14 5.13 -9.63
N SER A 53 8.41 4.76 -9.49
CA SER A 53 8.86 3.91 -8.39
C SER A 53 8.43 4.45 -7.02
N GLU A 54 8.56 5.75 -6.78
CA GLU A 54 8.16 6.36 -5.50
C GLU A 54 6.65 6.35 -5.29
N GLU A 55 5.85 6.41 -6.36
CA GLU A 55 4.40 6.28 -6.27
C GLU A 55 4.01 4.84 -5.89
N ILE A 56 4.71 3.86 -6.43
CA ILE A 56 4.50 2.45 -6.09
C ILE A 56 4.88 2.19 -4.63
N ASP A 57 6.00 2.75 -4.17
CA ASP A 57 6.41 2.64 -2.77
C ASP A 57 5.35 3.24 -1.84
N ASP A 58 4.86 4.42 -2.18
CA ASP A 58 3.83 5.10 -1.39
C ASP A 58 2.54 4.28 -1.34
N THR A 59 2.14 3.70 -2.47
CA THR A 59 0.96 2.83 -2.53
C THR A 59 1.14 1.61 -1.63
N PHE A 60 2.30 0.97 -1.66
CA PHE A 60 2.60 -0.17 -0.80
C PHE A 60 2.42 0.20 0.67
N TRP A 61 3.05 1.29 1.13
CA TRP A 61 2.96 1.70 2.53
C TRP A 61 1.56 2.18 2.90
N HIS A 62 0.82 2.76 1.95
CA HIS A 62 -0.58 3.13 2.16
C HIS A 62 -1.42 1.90 2.52
N GLU A 63 -1.31 0.83 1.73
CA GLU A 63 -2.08 -0.38 1.99
C GLU A 63 -1.59 -1.11 3.24
N VAL A 64 -0.29 -1.15 3.49
CA VAL A 64 0.27 -1.72 4.72
C VAL A 64 -0.24 -0.97 5.95
N THR A 65 -0.33 0.35 5.87
CA THR A 65 -0.85 1.17 6.98
C THR A 65 -2.29 0.81 7.29
N HIS A 66 -3.14 0.66 6.26
CA HIS A 66 -4.51 0.17 6.47
C HIS A 66 -4.51 -1.18 7.18
N ALA A 67 -3.69 -2.10 6.73
CA ALA A 67 -3.61 -3.45 7.29
C ALA A 67 -3.18 -3.44 8.76
N ILE A 68 -2.15 -2.64 9.09
CA ILE A 68 -1.65 -2.52 10.46
C ILE A 68 -2.72 -1.96 11.38
N LEU A 69 -3.37 -0.87 10.99
CA LEU A 69 -4.39 -0.24 11.81
C LEU A 69 -5.60 -1.16 11.99
N LYS A 70 -5.98 -1.89 10.95
CA LYS A 70 -7.06 -2.87 11.02
C LYS A 70 -6.71 -4.00 12.00
N ASP A 71 -5.49 -4.53 11.91
CA ASP A 71 -5.00 -5.58 12.81
C ASP A 71 -5.02 -5.14 14.27
N MET A 72 -4.67 -3.88 14.52
CA MET A 72 -4.69 -3.28 15.85
C MET A 72 -6.10 -2.97 16.36
N GLY A 73 -7.12 -3.06 15.51
CA GLY A 73 -8.46 -2.60 15.85
C GLY A 73 -8.53 -1.09 16.06
N HIS A 74 -7.65 -0.34 15.42
CA HIS A 74 -7.56 1.09 15.60
C HIS A 74 -8.65 1.82 14.79
N LYS A 75 -9.28 2.83 15.39
CA LYS A 75 -10.40 3.54 14.77
C LYS A 75 -10.05 4.26 13.47
N LEU A 76 -8.77 4.56 13.23
CA LEU A 76 -8.32 5.24 12.00
C LEU A 76 -8.05 4.29 10.84
N TRP A 77 -8.34 2.99 10.98
CA TRP A 77 -8.01 1.99 9.96
C TRP A 77 -8.61 2.30 8.58
N SER A 78 -9.75 2.96 8.53
CA SER A 78 -10.41 3.34 7.27
C SER A 78 -10.39 4.83 6.98
N ASN A 79 -9.60 5.60 7.74
CA ASN A 79 -9.50 7.04 7.55
C ASN A 79 -8.46 7.34 6.45
N GLU A 80 -8.93 7.58 5.22
CA GLU A 80 -8.07 7.78 4.06
C GLU A 80 -7.14 8.99 4.21
N ARG A 81 -7.63 10.07 4.81
CA ARG A 81 -6.80 11.26 5.01
C ARG A 81 -5.61 10.98 5.92
N PHE A 82 -5.86 10.30 7.03
CA PHE A 82 -4.80 9.91 7.96
C PHE A 82 -3.81 8.95 7.29
N VAL A 83 -4.35 7.89 6.67
CA VAL A 83 -3.52 6.85 6.05
C VAL A 83 -2.65 7.42 4.93
N THR A 84 -3.22 8.27 4.09
CA THR A 84 -2.46 8.93 3.01
C THR A 84 -1.30 9.74 3.56
N ARG A 85 -1.54 10.53 4.58
CA ARG A 85 -0.50 11.40 5.16
C ARG A 85 0.57 10.58 5.87
N PHE A 86 0.16 9.59 6.64
CA PHE A 86 1.09 8.73 7.38
C PHE A 86 1.97 7.93 6.42
N ALA A 87 1.36 7.28 5.44
CA ALA A 87 2.08 6.44 4.48
C ALA A 87 3.10 7.24 3.67
N ARG A 88 2.75 8.46 3.27
CA ARG A 88 3.66 9.32 2.53
C ARG A 88 4.92 9.64 3.34
N ARG A 89 4.76 9.94 4.62
CA ARG A 89 5.88 10.20 5.51
C ARG A 89 6.71 8.95 5.78
N LEU A 90 6.05 7.82 5.95
CA LEU A 90 6.74 6.55 6.14
C LEU A 90 7.58 6.20 4.90
N THR A 91 7.03 6.39 3.70
CA THR A 91 7.75 6.18 2.46
C THR A 91 9.01 7.05 2.39
N GLU A 92 8.91 8.30 2.78
CA GLU A 92 10.07 9.21 2.83
C GLU A 92 11.12 8.69 3.78
N VAL A 93 10.72 8.30 5.00
CA VAL A 93 11.66 7.78 5.99
C VAL A 93 12.38 6.53 5.47
N VAL A 94 11.62 5.58 4.95
CA VAL A 94 12.20 4.31 4.45
C VAL A 94 13.15 4.57 3.29
N ASN A 95 12.80 5.46 2.37
CA ASN A 95 13.59 5.70 1.16
C ASN A 95 14.82 6.58 1.39
N THR A 96 14.85 7.33 2.49
CA THR A 96 15.97 8.23 2.79
C THR A 96 16.83 7.76 3.97
N ALA A 97 16.36 6.77 4.73
CA ALA A 97 17.09 6.28 5.88
C ALA A 97 18.45 5.69 5.46
N LYS A 98 19.47 5.99 6.24
CA LYS A 98 20.84 5.50 6.01
C LYS A 98 21.32 4.78 7.27
N LEU A 99 22.10 3.75 7.04
CA LEU A 99 22.74 3.01 8.13
C LEU A 99 23.99 3.74 8.63
#